data_5233097850ac9a6e1966dd06a5cd721d
#
_entry.id   5233097850ac9a6e1966dd06a5cd721d
#
_cell.length_a   1.000
_cell.length_b   1.000
_cell.length_c   1.000
_cell.angle_alpha   90.00
_cell.angle_beta   90.00
_cell.angle_gamma   90.00
#
_symmetry.space_group_name_H-M   'P 1'
#
loop_
_entity.id
_entity.type
_entity.pdbx_description
1 polymer ?
#
loop_
_entity_poly.entity_id
_entity_poly.type
_entity_poly.pdbx_seq_one_letter_code
_entity_poly.pdbx_strand_id
1 'polypeptide(L)'
;LVASDSISVHSHGGGNPSEVSDWKAPGYAVIAQSMREIHGDIPVAPGLMIAASDSRHYGKVADNAYRFNPIRLTPELLTGFHGTNEKISVADYAQGVRGYIRIIAHGTAE
;
A
#
# COMPACT_ATOMS: atom_id res chain seq x y z
N LEU A 1 -13.83 -18.44 -18.73
CA LEU A 1 -14.51 -19.75 -18.66
C LEU A 1 -13.81 -20.68 -19.62
N VAL A 2 -13.22 -21.76 -19.10
CA VAL A 2 -12.64 -22.82 -19.92
C VAL A 2 -13.74 -23.86 -20.13
N ALA A 3 -14.26 -23.92 -21.33
CA ALA A 3 -15.32 -24.88 -21.70
C ALA A 3 -14.70 -26.05 -22.49
N SER A 4 -13.99 -26.92 -21.79
CA SER A 4 -13.37 -28.12 -22.41
C SER A 4 -13.31 -29.25 -21.38
N ASP A 5 -13.84 -30.39 -21.71
CA ASP A 5 -13.77 -31.58 -20.86
C ASP A 5 -12.35 -32.17 -20.76
N SER A 6 -11.45 -31.71 -21.63
CA SER A 6 -10.04 -32.11 -21.61
C SER A 6 -9.15 -31.22 -20.71
N ILE A 7 -9.73 -30.20 -20.08
CA ILE A 7 -8.99 -29.26 -19.21
C ILE A 7 -9.66 -29.20 -17.86
N SER A 8 -8.96 -29.63 -16.82
CA SER A 8 -9.39 -29.42 -15.44
C SER A 8 -8.66 -28.24 -14.83
N VAL A 9 -9.41 -27.33 -14.21
CA VAL A 9 -8.87 -26.16 -13.52
C VAL A 9 -8.99 -26.39 -12.02
N HIS A 10 -7.85 -26.42 -11.35
CA HIS A 10 -7.79 -26.56 -9.90
C HIS A 10 -7.26 -25.24 -9.30
N SER A 11 -7.98 -24.66 -8.36
CA SER A 11 -7.51 -23.51 -7.58
C SER A 11 -6.68 -24.01 -6.40
N HIS A 12 -5.41 -23.64 -6.35
CA HIS A 12 -4.53 -23.93 -5.24
C HIS A 12 -4.25 -22.65 -4.46
N GLY A 13 -4.84 -22.53 -3.31
CA GLY A 13 -4.76 -21.34 -2.48
C GLY A 13 -5.65 -20.21 -3.01
N GLY A 14 -5.63 -19.14 -2.28
CA GLY A 14 -6.45 -17.97 -2.57
C GLY A 14 -7.48 -17.73 -1.46
N GLY A 15 -7.93 -16.50 -1.38
CA GLY A 15 -8.97 -16.05 -0.47
C GLY A 15 -9.85 -15.04 -1.18
N ASN A 16 -10.94 -14.68 -0.57
CA ASN A 16 -11.74 -13.58 -1.05
C ASN A 16 -10.92 -12.27 -1.00
N PRO A 17 -11.15 -11.34 -1.91
CA PRO A 17 -10.59 -10.01 -1.81
C PRO A 17 -10.90 -9.40 -0.44
N SER A 18 -9.96 -8.62 0.10
CA SER A 18 -10.25 -7.81 1.29
C SER A 18 -11.20 -6.67 0.91
N GLU A 19 -11.93 -6.17 1.91
CA GLU A 19 -12.76 -4.98 1.75
C GLU A 19 -11.92 -3.79 1.24
N VAL A 20 -12.56 -2.93 0.47
CA VAL A 20 -11.95 -1.69 -0.02
C VAL A 20 -12.07 -0.64 1.08
N SER A 21 -10.93 -0.13 1.54
CA SER A 21 -10.89 0.91 2.57
C SER A 21 -11.45 2.23 2.06
N ASP A 22 -12.19 2.93 2.90
CA ASP A 22 -12.81 4.20 2.55
C ASP A 22 -11.76 5.33 2.50
N TRP A 23 -11.53 5.87 1.31
CA TRP A 23 -10.61 7.00 1.10
C TRP A 23 -11.12 8.33 1.69
N LYS A 24 -12.38 8.41 2.12
CA LYS A 24 -12.95 9.58 2.80
C LYS A 24 -12.78 9.50 4.32
N ALA A 25 -12.39 8.35 4.84
CA ALA A 25 -12.17 8.16 6.27
C ALA A 25 -10.93 8.95 6.78
N PRO A 26 -10.93 9.35 8.06
CA PRO A 26 -9.85 10.17 8.64
C PRO A 26 -8.45 9.59 8.45
N GLY A 27 -8.29 8.28 8.51
CA GLY A 27 -6.98 7.63 8.31
C GLY A 27 -6.36 7.91 6.95
N TYR A 28 -7.17 8.04 5.88
CA TYR A 28 -6.65 8.45 4.58
C TYR A 28 -6.20 9.91 4.58
N ALA A 29 -6.94 10.79 5.25
CA ALA A 29 -6.57 12.20 5.38
C ALA A 29 -5.23 12.37 6.11
N VAL A 30 -4.99 11.59 7.15
CA VAL A 30 -3.71 11.55 7.88
C VAL A 30 -2.56 11.18 6.94
N ILE A 31 -2.72 10.16 6.12
CA ILE A 31 -1.70 9.76 5.14
C ILE A 31 -1.47 10.90 4.15
N ALA A 32 -2.53 11.46 3.57
CA ALA A 32 -2.44 12.51 2.57
C ALA A 32 -1.76 13.77 3.10
N GLN A 33 -2.11 14.20 4.32
CA GLN A 33 -1.48 15.32 5.00
C GLN A 33 0.01 15.06 5.24
N SER A 34 0.34 13.91 5.81
CA SER A 34 1.73 13.54 6.11
C SER A 34 2.61 13.54 4.86
N MET A 35 2.06 13.10 3.73
CA MET A 35 2.81 13.09 2.46
C MET A 35 3.03 14.50 1.91
N ARG A 36 2.04 15.39 2.02
CA ARG A 36 2.22 16.79 1.61
C ARG A 36 3.23 17.54 2.48
N GLU A 37 3.29 17.25 3.77
CA GLU A 37 4.29 17.84 4.66
C GLU A 37 5.73 17.45 4.30
N ILE A 38 5.92 16.25 3.73
CA ILE A 38 7.26 15.75 3.39
C ILE A 38 7.66 16.08 1.97
N HIS A 39 6.72 16.01 1.04
CA HIS A 39 6.99 16.12 -0.39
C HIS A 39 6.52 17.44 -1.01
N GLY A 40 5.92 18.33 -0.22
CA GLY A 40 5.30 19.57 -0.70
C GLY A 40 3.89 19.33 -1.24
N ASP A 41 3.37 20.29 -1.99
CA ASP A 41 2.01 20.26 -2.53
C ASP A 41 1.87 19.26 -3.69
N ILE A 42 1.88 17.98 -3.35
CA ILE A 42 1.70 16.87 -4.29
C ILE A 42 0.24 16.41 -4.32
N PRO A 43 -0.26 15.93 -5.47
CA PRO A 43 -1.54 15.24 -5.51
C PRO A 43 -1.44 13.89 -4.79
N VAL A 44 -2.39 13.61 -3.91
CA VAL A 44 -2.54 12.31 -3.26
C VAL A 44 -3.87 11.73 -3.68
N ALA A 45 -3.84 10.60 -4.37
CA ALA A 45 -5.01 9.95 -4.92
C ALA A 45 -5.13 8.51 -4.38
N PRO A 46 -6.35 8.02 -4.14
CA PRO A 46 -6.56 6.62 -3.81
C PRO A 46 -6.25 5.74 -5.03
N GLY A 47 -5.63 4.60 -4.77
CA GLY A 47 -5.35 3.58 -5.77
C GLY A 47 -5.77 2.21 -5.28
N LEU A 48 -6.18 1.35 -6.20
CA LEU A 48 -6.51 -0.03 -5.88
C LEU A 48 -5.23 -0.87 -5.86
N MET A 49 -4.94 -1.49 -4.72
CA MET A 49 -3.84 -2.45 -4.61
C MET A 49 -4.35 -3.83 -5.00
N ILE A 50 -3.81 -4.37 -6.08
CA ILE A 50 -4.15 -5.71 -6.59
C ILE A 50 -3.19 -6.80 -6.10
N ALA A 51 -2.11 -6.42 -5.43
CA ALA A 51 -1.16 -7.37 -4.85
C ALA A 51 -1.58 -7.82 -3.45
N ALA A 52 -1.20 -9.03 -3.07
CA ALA A 52 -1.43 -9.54 -1.72
C ALA A 52 -0.51 -8.85 -0.71
N SER A 53 -1.02 -8.64 0.49
CA SER A 53 -0.24 -8.19 1.65
C SER A 53 -0.88 -8.68 2.94
N ASP A 54 -0.15 -8.60 4.05
CA ASP A 54 -0.65 -9.00 5.37
C ASP A 54 -1.80 -8.11 5.86
N SER A 55 -2.02 -6.95 5.23
CA SER A 55 -3.15 -6.06 5.53
C SER A 55 -4.52 -6.77 5.45
N ARG A 56 -4.64 -7.85 4.67
CA ARG A 56 -5.86 -8.68 4.59
C ARG A 56 -6.29 -9.26 5.93
N HIS A 57 -5.36 -9.42 6.87
CA HIS A 57 -5.65 -10.00 8.19
C HIS A 57 -6.20 -8.97 9.18
N TYR A 58 -6.04 -7.68 8.89
CA TYR A 58 -6.48 -6.60 9.79
C TYR A 58 -7.96 -6.24 9.66
N GLY A 59 -8.66 -6.68 8.62
CA GLY A 59 -10.10 -6.39 8.42
C GLY A 59 -11.03 -6.89 9.53
N LYS A 60 -10.54 -7.71 10.47
CA LYS A 60 -11.29 -8.13 11.66
C LYS A 60 -11.15 -7.18 12.86
N VAL A 61 -10.17 -6.28 12.82
CA VAL A 61 -9.78 -5.42 13.95
C VAL A 61 -9.67 -3.94 13.56
N ALA A 62 -9.83 -3.63 12.28
CA ALA A 62 -9.77 -2.26 11.76
C ALA A 62 -10.78 -2.08 10.62
N ASP A 63 -11.52 -0.98 10.64
CA ASP A 63 -12.49 -0.64 9.59
C ASP A 63 -11.81 -0.32 8.26
N ASN A 64 -10.58 0.19 8.32
CA ASN A 64 -9.80 0.54 7.15
C ASN A 64 -8.34 0.07 7.28
N ALA A 65 -7.80 -0.51 6.22
CA ALA A 65 -6.41 -0.94 6.13
C ALA A 65 -5.79 -0.43 4.83
N TYR A 66 -5.13 0.72 4.90
CA TYR A 66 -4.50 1.35 3.74
C TYR A 66 -3.15 0.69 3.44
N ARG A 67 -3.01 0.19 2.21
CA ARG A 67 -1.75 -0.36 1.70
C ARG A 67 -0.92 0.77 1.15
N PHE A 68 -0.05 1.29 2.00
CA PHE A 68 0.71 2.48 1.70
C PHE A 68 2.17 2.34 2.15
N ASN A 69 3.07 2.87 1.33
CA ASN A 69 4.49 2.97 1.66
C ASN A 69 4.97 4.40 1.33
N PRO A 70 5.50 5.17 2.29
CA PRO A 70 5.96 6.54 2.10
C PRO A 70 7.28 6.65 1.32
N ILE A 71 7.81 5.57 0.81
CA ILE A 71 9.06 5.54 0.04
C ILE A 71 8.77 5.95 -1.41
N ARG A 72 9.58 6.86 -1.95
CA ARG A 72 9.49 7.22 -3.36
C ARG A 72 10.06 6.10 -4.23
N LEU A 73 9.20 5.56 -5.09
CA LEU A 73 9.56 4.56 -6.08
C LEU A 73 9.68 5.22 -7.46
N THR A 74 10.80 5.00 -8.13
CA THR A 74 10.99 5.38 -9.53
C THR A 74 10.72 4.18 -10.44
N PRO A 75 10.47 4.36 -11.75
CA PRO A 75 10.31 3.25 -12.69
C PRO A 75 11.47 2.25 -12.63
N GLU A 76 12.71 2.73 -12.46
CA GLU A 76 13.92 1.90 -12.37
C GLU A 76 13.91 1.05 -11.08
N LEU A 77 13.43 1.58 -9.98
CA LEU A 77 13.32 0.84 -8.72
C LEU A 77 12.21 -0.22 -8.79
N LEU A 78 11.10 0.11 -9.47
CA LEU A 78 9.99 -0.83 -9.64
C LEU A 78 10.40 -2.09 -10.43
N THR A 79 11.31 -1.99 -11.39
CA THR A 79 11.79 -3.15 -12.15
C THR A 79 12.59 -4.15 -11.31
N GLY A 80 13.19 -3.68 -10.20
CA GLY A 80 13.93 -4.51 -9.25
C GLY A 80 13.07 -5.08 -8.11
N PHE A 81 11.82 -4.65 -8.00
CA PHE A 81 10.95 -5.02 -6.88
C PHE A 81 10.65 -6.53 -6.89
N HIS A 82 10.98 -7.21 -5.79
CA HIS A 82 10.97 -8.68 -5.68
C HIS A 82 11.90 -9.39 -6.68
N GLY A 83 12.89 -8.69 -7.22
CA GLY A 83 13.81 -9.21 -8.24
C GLY A 83 15.29 -9.03 -7.87
N THR A 84 16.13 -9.23 -8.88
CA THR A 84 17.58 -9.03 -8.73
C THR A 84 17.90 -7.55 -8.60
N ASN A 85 18.83 -7.21 -7.68
CA ASN A 85 19.27 -5.84 -7.40
C ASN A 85 18.17 -4.92 -6.86
N GLU A 86 17.20 -5.46 -6.13
CA GLU A 86 16.26 -4.64 -5.38
C GLU A 86 17.04 -3.70 -4.44
N LYS A 87 16.78 -2.43 -4.56
CA LYS A 87 17.52 -1.39 -3.82
C LYS A 87 16.66 -0.17 -3.59
N ILE A 88 17.03 0.59 -2.57
CA ILE A 88 16.48 1.92 -2.28
C ILE A 88 17.63 2.86 -1.98
N SER A 89 17.50 4.13 -2.34
CA SER A 89 18.49 5.12 -1.93
C SER A 89 18.40 5.40 -0.43
N VAL A 90 19.54 5.71 0.19
CA VAL A 90 19.58 6.07 1.62
C VAL A 90 18.71 7.31 1.89
N ALA A 91 18.66 8.25 0.94
CA ALA A 91 17.84 9.46 1.05
C ALA A 91 16.34 9.13 1.02
N ASP A 92 15.88 8.28 0.09
CA ASP A 92 14.48 7.88 0.01
C ASP A 92 14.06 7.02 1.22
N TYR A 93 14.96 6.17 1.71
CA TYR A 93 14.73 5.43 2.95
C TYR A 93 14.53 6.35 4.15
N ALA A 94 15.44 7.32 4.34
CA ALA A 94 15.32 8.30 5.43
C ALA A 94 14.04 9.14 5.31
N GLN A 95 13.63 9.48 4.09
CA GLN A 95 12.39 10.19 3.84
C GLN A 95 11.17 9.32 4.16
N GLY A 96 11.21 8.03 3.83
CA GLY A 96 10.20 7.05 4.21
C GLY A 96 10.03 6.94 5.73
N VAL A 97 11.14 6.89 6.48
CA VAL A 97 11.10 6.90 7.95
C VAL A 97 10.42 8.16 8.49
N ARG A 98 10.73 9.34 7.93
CA ARG A 98 10.04 10.60 8.30
C ARG A 98 8.55 10.53 7.99
N GLY A 99 8.17 9.88 6.87
CA GLY A 99 6.77 9.64 6.50
C GLY A 99 6.02 8.87 7.57
N TYR A 100 6.56 7.77 8.02
CA TYR A 100 5.96 6.98 9.09
C TYR A 100 5.87 7.74 10.42
N ILE A 101 6.91 8.50 10.78
CA ILE A 101 6.86 9.34 11.99
C ILE A 101 5.70 10.34 11.92
N ARG A 102 5.49 10.99 10.77
CA ARG A 102 4.36 11.92 10.58
C ARG A 102 3.01 11.24 10.64
N ILE A 103 2.86 10.10 9.96
CA ILE A 103 1.62 9.33 9.99
C ILE A 103 1.28 8.91 11.41
N ILE A 104 2.24 8.42 12.18
CA ILE A 104 2.01 8.03 13.57
C ILE A 104 1.64 9.25 14.42
N ALA A 105 2.39 10.35 14.31
CA ALA A 105 2.12 11.55 15.08
C ALA A 105 0.72 12.13 14.80
N HIS A 106 0.30 12.20 13.55
CA HIS A 106 -1.04 12.69 13.19
C HIS A 106 -2.15 11.68 13.52
N GLY A 107 -1.87 10.37 13.40
CA GLY A 107 -2.85 9.33 13.69
C GLY A 107 -3.10 9.12 15.19
N THR A 108 -2.19 9.59 16.05
CA THR A 108 -2.31 9.49 17.53
C THR A 108 -2.59 10.83 18.21
N ALA A 109 -2.67 11.93 17.46
CA ALA A 109 -3.07 13.22 17.99
C ALA A 109 -4.57 13.17 18.33
N GLU A 110 -4.91 13.46 19.62
CA GLU A 110 -6.27 13.63 20.09
C GLU A 110 -6.84 15.00 19.69
#